data_be94dda712cac76e34cc9102d74ab6f2
#
_entry.id   be94dda712cac76e34cc9102d74ab6f2
#
_cell.length_a   1.000
_cell.length_b   1.000
_cell.length_c   1.000
_cell.angle_alpha   90.00
_cell.angle_beta   90.00
_cell.angle_gamma   90.00
#
_symmetry.space_group_name_H-M   'P 1'
#
loop_
_entity.id
_entity.type
_entity.pdbx_description
1 polymer ?
#
loop_
_entity_poly.entity_id
_entity_poly.type
_entity_poly.pdbx_seq_one_letter_code
_entity_poly.pdbx_strand_id
1 'polypeptide(L)'
;EFEPELLAAKAFHSPWAEMTYKENYWDGYSDYDIEYDLTRNCTSGLPDLDTSLQLVQDTIYEYFVELVEAGADGFRFDAAKHIETKHDTFFASDFWEDTLLKLRENYPDKECYAYGEILNKCGDGRPFSEYTELMDVTDSSSYWGIKEAVVNLGNGGSPTPYYPSTNFTKENVIQWNESHDTYIDGGTSSLTVQQRNKIWALTAARQTITGIYFARPDSDIEGCNVHA
;
A
#
# COMPACT_ATOMS: atom_id res chain seq x y z
N GLU A 1 12.97 16.01 8.95
CA GLU A 1 14.41 15.73 9.12
C GLU A 1 14.58 14.24 9.34
N PHE A 2 15.48 13.61 8.59
CA PHE A 2 15.76 12.19 8.79
C PHE A 2 16.55 11.98 10.07
N GLU A 3 16.36 10.82 10.70
CA GLU A 3 17.17 10.42 11.84
C GLU A 3 18.65 10.54 11.50
N PRO A 4 19.45 11.27 12.28
CA PRO A 4 20.86 11.51 11.98
C PRO A 4 21.68 10.22 11.85
N GLU A 5 21.27 9.17 12.56
CA GLU A 5 21.92 7.86 12.52
C GLU A 5 21.74 7.16 11.18
N LEU A 6 20.55 7.23 10.57
CA LEU A 6 20.28 6.68 9.25
C LEU A 6 21.10 7.40 8.17
N LEU A 7 21.23 8.72 8.26
CA LEU A 7 22.08 9.50 7.37
C LEU A 7 23.56 9.14 7.52
N ALA A 8 24.04 9.03 8.75
CA ALA A 8 25.44 8.66 9.03
C ALA A 8 25.78 7.24 8.57
N ALA A 9 24.81 6.32 8.66
CA ALA A 9 24.93 4.95 8.20
C ALA A 9 24.77 4.79 6.68
N LYS A 10 24.44 5.87 5.96
CA LYS A 10 24.08 5.83 4.52
C LYS A 10 22.96 4.82 4.26
N ALA A 11 21.93 4.85 5.08
CA ALA A 11 20.84 3.88 5.10
C ALA A 11 19.81 4.08 3.98
N PHE A 12 20.23 4.61 2.84
CA PHE A 12 19.38 4.88 1.69
C PHE A 12 19.97 4.24 0.45
N HIS A 13 19.10 3.76 -0.43
CA HIS A 13 19.50 3.29 -1.74
C HIS A 13 20.08 4.44 -2.58
N SER A 14 21.00 4.09 -3.49
CA SER A 14 21.50 5.04 -4.49
C SER A 14 20.33 5.50 -5.39
N PRO A 15 20.25 6.79 -5.77
CA PRO A 15 21.28 7.82 -5.64
C PRO A 15 21.34 8.54 -4.29
N TRP A 16 20.46 8.23 -3.35
CA TRP A 16 20.35 8.97 -2.07
C TRP A 16 21.56 8.83 -1.17
N ALA A 17 22.23 7.68 -1.19
CA ALA A 17 23.46 7.49 -0.42
C ALA A 17 24.59 8.46 -0.79
N GLU A 18 24.52 9.06 -2.00
CA GLU A 18 25.53 9.96 -2.54
C GLU A 18 25.04 11.39 -2.75
N MET A 19 23.71 11.63 -2.64
CA MET A 19 23.13 12.95 -2.92
C MET A 19 23.22 13.88 -1.72
N THR A 20 23.74 15.06 -1.98
CA THR A 20 23.37 16.22 -1.20
C THR A 20 21.96 16.65 -1.61
N TYR A 21 21.10 16.95 -0.65
CA TYR A 21 19.66 17.26 -0.70
C TYR A 21 19.15 18.13 -1.87
N LYS A 22 19.96 18.54 -2.81
CA LYS A 22 19.63 19.50 -3.87
C LYS A 22 19.87 19.07 -5.30
N GLU A 23 20.50 17.94 -5.53
CA GLU A 23 20.91 17.55 -6.87
C GLU A 23 20.02 16.43 -7.41
N ASN A 24 19.15 16.81 -8.34
CA ASN A 24 18.45 15.95 -9.29
C ASN A 24 17.51 14.87 -8.72
N TYR A 25 16.81 15.21 -7.69
CA TYR A 25 15.77 14.44 -7.06
C TYR A 25 14.65 13.91 -8.00
N TRP A 26 14.48 14.55 -9.14
CA TRP A 26 13.39 14.27 -10.10
C TRP A 26 13.81 13.29 -11.21
N ASP A 27 15.09 12.98 -11.34
CA ASP A 27 15.57 12.06 -12.36
C ASP A 27 15.53 10.58 -11.95
N GLY A 28 15.15 10.30 -10.71
CA GLY A 28 14.87 8.95 -10.22
C GLY A 28 13.48 8.47 -10.64
N TYR A 29 13.26 8.34 -11.94
CA TYR A 29 12.07 7.70 -12.45
C TYR A 29 12.18 6.20 -12.22
N SER A 30 11.41 5.67 -11.26
CA SER A 30 11.31 4.23 -11.14
C SER A 30 10.46 3.69 -12.25
N ASP A 31 11.01 2.80 -13.06
CA ASP A 31 10.23 2.01 -13.99
C ASP A 31 9.50 0.92 -13.20
N TYR A 32 8.20 1.12 -12.99
CA TYR A 32 7.36 0.18 -12.24
C TYR A 32 7.25 -1.22 -12.89
N ASP A 33 7.78 -1.39 -14.08
CA ASP A 33 7.84 -2.67 -14.77
C ASP A 33 9.15 -3.42 -14.50
N ILE A 34 10.13 -2.78 -13.85
CA ILE A 34 11.43 -3.37 -13.53
C ILE A 34 11.57 -3.51 -12.01
N GLU A 35 11.76 -4.73 -11.52
CA GLU A 35 11.92 -5.04 -10.09
C GLU A 35 13.02 -4.19 -9.44
N TYR A 36 14.19 -4.12 -10.06
CA TYR A 36 15.29 -3.33 -9.56
C TYR A 36 14.95 -1.85 -9.34
N ASP A 37 14.27 -1.23 -10.32
CA ASP A 37 13.89 0.17 -10.23
C ASP A 37 12.77 0.37 -9.19
N LEU A 38 11.88 -0.62 -9.06
CA LEU A 38 10.76 -0.56 -8.16
C LEU A 38 11.18 -0.50 -6.69
N THR A 39 12.21 -1.24 -6.33
CA THR A 39 12.64 -1.41 -4.93
C THR A 39 13.90 -0.61 -4.57
N ARG A 40 14.54 0.07 -5.54
CA ARG A 40 15.82 0.76 -5.31
C ARG A 40 15.89 2.20 -5.74
N ASN A 41 14.91 2.65 -6.45
CA ASN A 41 14.85 4.03 -6.89
C ASN A 41 13.80 4.80 -6.10
N CYS A 42 14.14 6.00 -5.67
CA CYS A 42 13.18 6.86 -5.02
C CYS A 42 11.96 7.10 -5.89
N THR A 43 10.79 6.87 -5.32
CA THR A 43 9.51 7.07 -5.99
C THR A 43 9.06 8.50 -5.78
N SER A 44 8.77 9.20 -6.88
CA SER A 44 8.22 10.57 -6.83
C SER A 44 9.02 11.52 -5.95
N GLY A 45 10.32 11.28 -5.86
CA GLY A 45 11.20 12.10 -5.05
C GLY A 45 11.19 11.82 -3.55
N LEU A 46 10.66 10.72 -3.10
CA LEU A 46 10.75 10.27 -1.72
C LEU A 46 12.05 9.47 -1.53
N PRO A 47 12.78 9.69 -0.43
CA PRO A 47 13.95 8.88 -0.11
C PRO A 47 13.59 7.42 0.06
N ASP A 48 14.42 6.55 -0.46
CA ASP A 48 14.26 5.12 -0.39
C ASP A 48 15.25 4.52 0.60
N LEU A 49 14.75 3.89 1.66
CA LEU A 49 15.56 3.26 2.69
C LEU A 49 16.08 1.91 2.20
N ASP A 50 17.36 1.63 2.46
CA ASP A 50 17.93 0.30 2.23
C ASP A 50 17.44 -0.66 3.31
N THR A 51 16.38 -1.37 3.00
CA THR A 51 15.71 -2.30 3.92
C THR A 51 16.54 -3.56 4.21
N SER A 52 17.64 -3.78 3.49
CA SER A 52 18.58 -4.88 3.78
C SER A 52 19.49 -4.58 4.99
N LEU A 53 19.55 -3.34 5.42
CA LEU A 53 20.38 -2.94 6.57
C LEU A 53 19.70 -3.23 7.90
N GLN A 54 20.40 -3.93 8.79
CA GLN A 54 19.88 -4.24 10.12
C GLN A 54 19.46 -2.99 10.91
N LEU A 55 20.18 -1.88 10.76
CA LEU A 55 19.81 -0.61 11.42
C LEU A 55 18.42 -0.14 10.98
N VAL A 56 18.08 -0.27 9.69
CA VAL A 56 16.75 0.11 9.16
C VAL A 56 15.69 -0.82 9.73
N GLN A 57 15.94 -2.13 9.70
CA GLN A 57 15.03 -3.14 10.23
C GLN A 57 14.77 -2.94 11.73
N ASP A 58 15.82 -2.74 12.52
CA ASP A 58 15.70 -2.49 13.96
C ASP A 58 14.93 -1.20 14.25
N THR A 59 15.22 -0.12 13.55
CA THR A 59 14.53 1.17 13.71
C THR A 59 13.03 1.04 13.40
N ILE A 60 12.67 0.36 12.32
CA ILE A 60 11.26 0.16 11.93
C ILE A 60 10.58 -0.81 12.90
N TYR A 61 11.26 -1.85 13.34
CA TYR A 61 10.73 -2.76 14.35
C TYR A 61 10.40 -2.04 15.67
N GLU A 62 11.32 -1.22 16.19
CA GLU A 62 11.10 -0.41 17.37
C GLU A 62 9.90 0.53 17.21
N TYR A 63 9.77 1.15 16.05
CA TYR A 63 8.61 1.99 15.74
C TYR A 63 7.30 1.19 15.76
N PHE A 64 7.26 -0.03 15.23
CA PHE A 64 6.07 -0.88 15.30
C PHE A 64 5.73 -1.26 16.75
N VAL A 65 6.75 -1.55 17.57
CA VAL A 65 6.56 -1.83 19.00
C VAL A 65 5.90 -0.63 19.69
N GLU A 66 6.40 0.58 19.47
CA GLU A 66 5.81 1.81 20.04
C GLU A 66 4.34 1.98 19.63
N LEU A 67 4.01 1.72 18.38
CA LEU A 67 2.63 1.82 17.89
C LEU A 67 1.71 0.77 18.54
N VAL A 68 2.15 -0.47 18.67
CA VAL A 68 1.38 -1.53 19.31
C VAL A 68 1.18 -1.24 20.80
N GLU A 69 2.21 -0.74 21.49
CA GLU A 69 2.11 -0.34 22.89
C GLU A 69 1.20 0.89 23.06
N ALA A 70 1.16 1.79 22.07
CA ALA A 70 0.22 2.91 22.04
C ALA A 70 -1.23 2.48 21.73
N GLY A 71 -1.45 1.22 21.33
CA GLY A 71 -2.78 0.66 21.11
C GLY A 71 -3.15 0.42 19.66
N ALA A 72 -2.20 0.41 18.74
CA ALA A 72 -2.48 0.00 17.36
C ALA A 72 -2.76 -1.51 17.29
N ASP A 73 -3.82 -1.88 16.57
CA ASP A 73 -4.20 -3.28 16.33
C ASP A 73 -3.68 -3.82 15.00
N GLY A 74 -3.17 -2.93 14.13
CA GLY A 74 -2.63 -3.32 12.83
C GLY A 74 -2.06 -2.15 12.04
N PHE A 75 -1.59 -2.44 10.83
CA PHE A 75 -0.82 -1.53 10.00
C PHE A 75 -1.28 -1.53 8.55
N ARG A 76 -1.30 -0.36 7.92
CA ARG A 76 -1.29 -0.21 6.48
C ARG A 76 0.13 0.14 6.02
N PHE A 77 0.67 -0.66 5.14
CA PHE A 77 1.94 -0.36 4.48
C PHE A 77 1.66 0.36 3.17
N ASP A 78 2.01 1.64 3.14
CA ASP A 78 1.95 2.45 1.95
C ASP A 78 2.98 1.97 0.93
N ALA A 79 2.61 1.97 -0.36
CA ALA A 79 3.52 1.60 -1.45
C ALA A 79 4.33 0.30 -1.19
N ALA A 80 3.70 -0.71 -0.56
CA ALA A 80 4.38 -1.91 -0.05
C ALA A 80 5.21 -2.67 -1.11
N LYS A 81 4.84 -2.58 -2.39
CA LYS A 81 5.59 -3.20 -3.49
C LYS A 81 6.99 -2.61 -3.71
N HIS A 82 7.26 -1.46 -3.12
CA HIS A 82 8.57 -0.80 -3.20
C HIS A 82 9.56 -1.29 -2.14
N ILE A 83 9.10 -2.14 -1.22
CA ILE A 83 9.93 -2.77 -0.20
C ILE A 83 10.32 -4.16 -0.69
N GLU A 84 11.61 -4.48 -0.59
CA GLU A 84 12.14 -5.78 -0.98
C GLU A 84 11.56 -6.91 -0.12
N THR A 85 11.53 -8.10 -0.71
CA THR A 85 11.24 -9.35 -0.02
C THR A 85 12.49 -10.25 0.01
N LYS A 86 12.46 -11.30 0.80
CA LYS A 86 13.52 -12.33 0.79
C LYS A 86 13.64 -13.10 -0.53
N HIS A 87 12.65 -12.97 -1.39
CA HIS A 87 12.58 -13.67 -2.68
C HIS A 87 13.11 -12.82 -3.84
N ASP A 88 13.42 -11.56 -3.60
CA ASP A 88 13.89 -10.66 -4.66
C ASP A 88 15.17 -11.18 -5.28
N THR A 89 15.21 -11.12 -6.62
CA THR A 89 16.37 -11.57 -7.39
C THR A 89 17.60 -10.71 -7.11
N PHE A 90 17.36 -9.42 -6.92
CA PHE A 90 18.37 -8.44 -6.59
C PHE A 90 18.09 -7.91 -5.19
N PHE A 91 19.08 -8.03 -4.30
CA PHE A 91 19.02 -7.38 -2.99
C PHE A 91 17.89 -7.90 -2.07
N ALA A 92 17.72 -9.23 -2.04
CA ALA A 92 16.80 -9.86 -1.10
C ALA A 92 16.98 -9.30 0.33
N SER A 93 15.88 -8.99 0.98
CA SER A 93 15.87 -8.41 2.32
C SER A 93 14.98 -9.21 3.27
N ASP A 94 15.45 -9.45 4.47
CA ASP A 94 14.67 -10.04 5.56
C ASP A 94 13.84 -8.98 6.33
N PHE A 95 13.61 -7.82 5.71
CA PHE A 95 12.88 -6.71 6.35
C PHE A 95 11.54 -7.15 6.94
N TRP A 96 10.75 -7.90 6.20
CA TRP A 96 9.43 -8.33 6.66
C TRP A 96 9.51 -9.34 7.80
N GLU A 97 10.48 -10.24 7.74
CA GLU A 97 10.77 -11.22 8.75
C GLU A 97 11.22 -10.56 10.06
N ASP A 98 12.15 -9.61 9.95
CA ASP A 98 12.75 -8.92 11.10
C ASP A 98 11.89 -7.77 11.67
N THR A 99 10.83 -7.41 10.98
CA THR A 99 9.89 -6.39 11.44
C THR A 99 8.49 -6.98 11.72
N LEU A 100 7.66 -7.14 10.71
CA LEU A 100 6.25 -7.54 10.86
C LEU A 100 6.07 -8.94 11.46
N LEU A 101 6.82 -9.93 10.97
CA LEU A 101 6.68 -11.30 11.47
C LEU A 101 7.23 -11.43 12.88
N LYS A 102 8.38 -10.84 13.15
CA LYS A 102 8.95 -10.75 14.50
C LYS A 102 8.03 -10.03 15.50
N LEU A 103 7.32 -8.98 15.04
CA LEU A 103 6.33 -8.30 15.87
C LEU A 103 5.19 -9.25 16.26
N ARG A 104 4.64 -9.99 15.32
CA ARG A 104 3.57 -10.98 15.56
C ARG A 104 4.01 -12.09 16.51
N GLU A 105 5.25 -12.53 16.41
CA GLU A 105 5.84 -13.51 17.34
C GLU A 105 5.97 -12.97 18.75
N ASN A 106 6.37 -11.71 18.90
CA ASN A 106 6.60 -11.09 20.21
C ASN A 106 5.31 -10.59 20.86
N TYR A 107 4.25 -10.37 20.10
CA TYR A 107 2.94 -9.91 20.58
C TYR A 107 1.81 -10.89 20.19
N PRO A 108 1.88 -12.16 20.62
CA PRO A 108 0.93 -13.19 20.17
C PRO A 108 -0.52 -12.94 20.62
N ASP A 109 -0.72 -12.11 21.63
CA ASP A 109 -2.04 -11.71 22.11
C ASP A 109 -2.62 -10.52 21.33
N LYS A 110 -1.87 -9.97 20.37
CA LYS A 110 -2.29 -8.89 19.47
C LYS A 110 -2.46 -9.45 18.07
N GLU A 111 -3.50 -9.03 17.39
CA GLU A 111 -3.76 -9.49 16.02
C GLU A 111 -2.66 -9.03 15.06
N CYS A 112 -2.12 -7.82 15.28
CA CYS A 112 -1.14 -7.17 14.40
C CYS A 112 -1.51 -7.33 12.93
N TYR A 113 -2.79 -7.03 12.63
CA TYR A 113 -3.30 -7.12 11.26
C TYR A 113 -2.48 -6.25 10.33
N ALA A 114 -2.23 -6.70 9.11
CA ALA A 114 -1.46 -5.93 8.16
C ALA A 114 -2.05 -6.03 6.75
N TYR A 115 -2.00 -4.92 6.02
CA TYR A 115 -2.22 -4.93 4.60
C TYR A 115 -1.31 -3.94 3.87
N GLY A 116 -0.90 -4.33 2.67
CA GLY A 116 -0.04 -3.53 1.80
C GLY A 116 -0.83 -2.86 0.68
N GLU A 117 -0.52 -1.59 0.42
CA GLU A 117 -0.96 -0.97 -0.80
C GLU A 117 -0.08 -1.45 -1.96
N ILE A 118 -0.70 -2.17 -2.88
CA ILE A 118 -0.06 -2.63 -4.10
C ILE A 118 -0.98 -2.26 -5.27
N LEU A 119 -0.59 -1.24 -6.04
CA LEU A 119 -1.35 -0.78 -7.20
C LEU A 119 -0.90 -1.54 -8.45
N ASN A 120 -1.80 -2.32 -9.02
CA ASN A 120 -1.76 -2.94 -10.37
C ASN A 120 -0.62 -3.90 -10.69
N LYS A 121 0.63 -3.62 -10.31
CA LYS A 121 1.81 -4.40 -10.70
C LYS A 121 2.83 -4.47 -9.57
N CYS A 122 3.56 -5.57 -9.54
CA CYS A 122 4.70 -5.76 -8.65
C CYS A 122 6.05 -5.77 -9.40
N GLY A 123 6.13 -5.11 -10.56
CA GLY A 123 7.37 -5.06 -11.34
C GLY A 123 7.86 -6.41 -11.85
N ASP A 124 8.45 -6.42 -13.02
CA ASP A 124 9.25 -7.49 -13.67
C ASP A 124 8.82 -8.95 -13.42
N GLY A 125 7.50 -9.16 -13.32
CA GLY A 125 6.93 -10.48 -13.07
C GLY A 125 6.99 -10.96 -11.63
N ARG A 126 7.37 -10.11 -10.67
CA ARG A 126 7.29 -10.44 -9.24
C ARG A 126 5.86 -10.87 -8.89
N PRO A 127 5.67 -12.06 -8.31
CA PRO A 127 4.34 -12.54 -7.98
C PRO A 127 3.79 -11.83 -6.72
N PHE A 128 2.52 -11.50 -6.73
CA PHE A 128 1.84 -10.95 -5.55
C PHE A 128 1.90 -11.89 -4.33
N SER A 129 2.09 -13.20 -4.56
CA SER A 129 2.21 -14.18 -3.50
C SER A 129 3.32 -13.87 -2.51
N GLU A 130 4.38 -13.20 -2.91
CA GLU A 130 5.45 -12.78 -2.00
C GLU A 130 4.93 -11.86 -0.89
N TYR A 131 3.97 -10.99 -1.22
CA TYR A 131 3.33 -10.11 -0.22
C TYR A 131 2.13 -10.77 0.46
N THR A 132 1.36 -11.61 -0.25
CA THR A 132 0.20 -12.27 0.36
C THR A 132 0.55 -13.38 1.33
N GLU A 133 1.80 -13.81 1.36
CA GLU A 133 2.35 -14.64 2.43
C GLU A 133 2.55 -13.88 3.74
N LEU A 134 2.66 -12.56 3.65
CA LEU A 134 2.97 -11.66 4.77
C LEU A 134 1.73 -10.93 5.29
N MET A 135 0.89 -10.46 4.37
CA MET A 135 -0.23 -9.55 4.65
C MET A 135 -1.31 -9.61 3.56
N ASP A 136 -2.46 -9.02 3.83
CA ASP A 136 -3.43 -8.75 2.77
C ASP A 136 -2.93 -7.65 1.84
N VAL A 137 -3.41 -7.64 0.59
CA VAL A 137 -3.00 -6.64 -0.40
C VAL A 137 -4.20 -5.97 -1.04
N THR A 138 -4.03 -4.73 -1.48
CA THR A 138 -5.09 -3.99 -2.15
C THR A 138 -5.33 -4.50 -3.57
N ASP A 139 -6.60 -4.66 -3.96
CA ASP A 139 -7.00 -5.01 -5.33
C ASP A 139 -7.61 -3.80 -6.06
N SER A 140 -6.73 -2.92 -6.55
CA SER A 140 -7.14 -1.72 -7.27
C SER A 140 -7.82 -2.02 -8.61
N SER A 141 -7.41 -3.07 -9.30
CA SER A 141 -8.00 -3.47 -10.58
C SER A 141 -9.49 -3.76 -10.45
N SER A 142 -9.83 -4.41 -9.37
CA SER A 142 -11.19 -4.76 -9.02
C SER A 142 -12.05 -3.56 -8.70
N TYR A 143 -11.50 -2.64 -7.93
CA TYR A 143 -12.17 -1.40 -7.61
C TYR A 143 -12.56 -0.64 -8.88
N TRP A 144 -11.62 -0.46 -9.82
CA TRP A 144 -11.91 0.22 -11.08
C TRP A 144 -12.99 -0.47 -11.90
N GLY A 145 -13.00 -1.80 -11.95
CA GLY A 145 -14.04 -2.57 -12.62
C GLY A 145 -15.44 -2.34 -12.02
N ILE A 146 -15.57 -2.34 -10.69
CA ILE A 146 -16.83 -2.04 -9.99
C ILE A 146 -17.28 -0.60 -10.23
N LYS A 147 -16.35 0.36 -10.09
CA LYS A 147 -16.63 1.77 -10.35
C LYS A 147 -17.17 1.99 -11.74
N GLU A 148 -16.51 1.47 -12.76
CA GLU A 148 -16.93 1.58 -14.15
C GLU A 148 -18.33 0.96 -14.37
N ALA A 149 -18.58 -0.21 -13.80
CA ALA A 149 -19.89 -0.83 -13.88
C ALA A 149 -20.99 0.06 -13.27
N VAL A 150 -20.75 0.66 -12.11
CA VAL A 150 -21.72 1.53 -11.43
C VAL A 150 -21.94 2.83 -12.18
N VAL A 151 -20.88 3.47 -12.67
CA VAL A 151 -20.96 4.75 -13.38
C VAL A 151 -21.67 4.57 -14.72
N ASN A 152 -21.43 3.48 -15.42
CA ASN A 152 -21.95 3.23 -16.77
C ASN A 152 -23.31 2.54 -16.78
N LEU A 153 -23.87 2.13 -15.66
CA LEU A 153 -25.18 1.47 -15.56
C LEU A 153 -26.34 2.29 -16.15
N GLY A 154 -26.19 3.62 -16.23
CA GLY A 154 -27.18 4.51 -16.85
C GLY A 154 -27.02 4.68 -18.36
N ASN A 155 -25.92 4.23 -18.94
CA ASN A 155 -25.55 4.46 -20.34
C ASN A 155 -25.65 3.17 -21.20
N GLY A 156 -26.38 2.16 -20.76
CA GLY A 156 -26.49 0.87 -21.46
C GLY A 156 -25.26 -0.04 -21.29
N GLY A 157 -24.34 0.32 -20.42
CA GLY A 157 -23.24 -0.55 -20.03
C GLY A 157 -23.75 -1.77 -19.28
N SER A 158 -23.40 -2.95 -19.74
CA SER A 158 -23.59 -4.18 -18.97
C SER A 158 -22.70 -4.14 -17.74
N PRO A 159 -23.18 -4.52 -16.54
CA PRO A 159 -22.30 -4.77 -15.43
C PRO A 159 -21.32 -5.88 -15.85
N THR A 160 -20.08 -5.50 -16.09
CA THR A 160 -19.05 -6.50 -16.38
C THR A 160 -18.97 -7.40 -15.15
N PRO A 161 -19.08 -8.73 -15.30
CA PRO A 161 -18.88 -9.61 -14.17
C PRO A 161 -17.52 -9.31 -13.58
N TYR A 162 -17.54 -8.91 -12.34
CA TYR A 162 -16.33 -8.61 -11.63
C TYR A 162 -15.66 -9.93 -11.22
N TYR A 163 -14.44 -10.09 -11.65
CA TYR A 163 -13.58 -11.14 -11.16
C TYR A 163 -12.41 -10.48 -10.43
N PRO A 164 -12.05 -10.94 -9.21
CA PRO A 164 -10.78 -10.52 -8.61
C PRO A 164 -9.67 -10.78 -9.61
N SER A 165 -8.66 -9.94 -9.57
CA SER A 165 -7.44 -10.21 -10.34
C SER A 165 -7.04 -11.67 -10.12
N THR A 166 -6.72 -12.39 -11.19
CA THR A 166 -6.28 -13.80 -11.11
C THR A 166 -4.97 -13.96 -10.31
N ASN A 167 -4.34 -12.85 -9.96
CA ASN A 167 -3.08 -12.80 -9.21
C ASN A 167 -3.27 -12.89 -7.69
N PHE A 168 -4.51 -12.85 -7.19
CA PHE A 168 -4.79 -12.89 -5.75
C PHE A 168 -5.63 -14.10 -5.37
N THR A 169 -5.39 -14.66 -4.20
CA THR A 169 -6.39 -15.48 -3.53
C THR A 169 -7.45 -14.56 -2.93
N LYS A 170 -8.68 -15.02 -2.85
CA LYS A 170 -9.79 -14.20 -2.35
C LYS A 170 -9.64 -13.80 -0.88
N GLU A 171 -8.90 -14.59 -0.14
CA GLU A 171 -8.69 -14.45 1.29
C GLU A 171 -7.71 -13.33 1.64
N ASN A 172 -6.84 -12.96 0.70
CA ASN A 172 -5.76 -11.99 0.92
C ASN A 172 -6.01 -10.65 0.22
N VAL A 173 -7.28 -10.25 0.07
CA VAL A 173 -7.63 -9.07 -0.73
C VAL A 173 -8.35 -8.03 0.09
N ILE A 174 -7.82 -6.81 0.03
CA ILE A 174 -8.50 -5.60 0.51
C ILE A 174 -9.19 -4.91 -0.66
N GLN A 175 -10.47 -4.59 -0.49
CA GLN A 175 -11.25 -3.78 -1.42
C GLN A 175 -11.91 -2.60 -0.73
N TRP A 176 -12.17 -1.55 -1.48
CA TRP A 176 -12.76 -0.30 -0.97
C TRP A 176 -13.83 0.26 -1.91
N ASN A 177 -14.69 1.13 -1.35
CA ASN A 177 -15.64 1.89 -2.15
C ASN A 177 -14.98 3.10 -2.85
N GLU A 178 -13.95 3.64 -2.23
CA GLU A 178 -13.15 4.78 -2.64
C GLU A 178 -11.91 4.81 -1.75
N SER A 179 -10.78 5.27 -2.22
CA SER A 179 -9.61 5.56 -1.38
C SER A 179 -9.41 7.07 -1.23
N HIS A 180 -8.59 7.47 -0.26
CA HIS A 180 -8.21 8.88 -0.10
C HIS A 180 -7.52 9.41 -1.36
N ASP A 181 -6.64 8.60 -1.99
CA ASP A 181 -5.95 9.00 -3.23
C ASP A 181 -6.92 9.21 -4.37
N THR A 182 -7.79 8.24 -4.64
CA THR A 182 -8.77 8.38 -5.73
C THR A 182 -9.72 9.55 -5.52
N TYR A 183 -9.97 9.95 -4.27
CA TYR A 183 -10.75 11.13 -3.94
C TYR A 183 -9.95 12.42 -4.15
N ILE A 184 -8.73 12.50 -3.63
CA ILE A 184 -7.86 13.69 -3.72
C ILE A 184 -7.44 13.94 -5.17
N ASP A 185 -7.04 12.91 -5.91
CA ASP A 185 -6.61 13.01 -7.30
C ASP A 185 -7.76 13.26 -8.28
N GLY A 186 -8.98 13.37 -7.79
CA GLY A 186 -10.16 13.67 -8.60
C GLY A 186 -10.75 12.47 -9.35
N GLY A 187 -10.16 11.30 -9.25
CA GLY A 187 -10.64 10.09 -9.93
C GLY A 187 -12.04 9.64 -9.51
N THR A 188 -12.42 9.96 -8.27
CA THR A 188 -13.72 9.61 -7.69
C THR A 188 -14.49 10.81 -7.13
N SER A 189 -13.90 11.99 -7.07
CA SER A 189 -14.46 13.19 -6.46
C SER A 189 -15.86 13.52 -7.00
N SER A 190 -16.13 13.23 -8.28
CA SER A 190 -17.44 13.46 -8.94
C SER A 190 -18.50 12.39 -8.65
N LEU A 191 -18.16 11.30 -7.95
CA LEU A 191 -19.14 10.26 -7.63
C LEU A 191 -20.17 10.77 -6.64
N THR A 192 -21.44 10.53 -6.95
CA THR A 192 -22.54 10.82 -6.03
C THR A 192 -22.55 9.83 -4.86
N VAL A 193 -23.18 10.21 -3.75
CA VAL A 193 -23.39 9.32 -2.59
C VAL A 193 -24.03 8.00 -3.02
N GLN A 194 -25.02 8.06 -3.94
CA GLN A 194 -25.67 6.84 -4.43
C GLN A 194 -24.71 5.92 -5.19
N GLN A 195 -23.81 6.49 -5.99
CA GLN A 195 -22.80 5.68 -6.71
C GLN A 195 -21.81 5.06 -5.74
N ARG A 196 -21.29 5.81 -4.77
CA ARG A 196 -20.38 5.29 -3.74
C ARG A 196 -21.03 4.17 -2.92
N ASN A 197 -22.29 4.35 -2.51
CA ASN A 197 -23.03 3.33 -1.79
C ASN A 197 -23.30 2.06 -2.63
N LYS A 198 -23.49 2.20 -3.94
CA LYS A 198 -23.61 1.04 -4.84
C LYS A 198 -22.27 0.31 -5.00
N ILE A 199 -21.17 1.04 -5.16
CA ILE A 199 -19.83 0.45 -5.18
C ILE A 199 -19.60 -0.32 -3.88
N TRP A 200 -19.87 0.29 -2.74
CA TRP A 200 -19.75 -0.36 -1.44
C TRP A 200 -20.62 -1.62 -1.31
N ALA A 201 -21.87 -1.55 -1.70
CA ALA A 201 -22.76 -2.71 -1.63
C ALA A 201 -22.25 -3.89 -2.47
N LEU A 202 -21.69 -3.61 -3.66
CA LEU A 202 -21.09 -4.63 -4.51
C LEU A 202 -19.80 -5.19 -3.92
N THR A 203 -19.02 -4.36 -3.27
CA THR A 203 -17.80 -4.77 -2.56
C THR A 203 -18.12 -5.61 -1.34
N ALA A 204 -19.00 -5.11 -0.46
CA ALA A 204 -19.34 -5.76 0.80
C ALA A 204 -20.16 -7.07 0.64
N ALA A 205 -20.84 -7.25 -0.50
CA ALA A 205 -21.57 -8.49 -0.78
C ALA A 205 -20.66 -9.70 -1.06
N ARG A 206 -19.35 -9.50 -1.11
CA ARG A 206 -18.37 -10.57 -1.34
C ARG A 206 -18.00 -11.23 -0.03
N GLN A 207 -18.10 -12.53 0.03
CA GLN A 207 -18.02 -13.27 1.29
C GLN A 207 -16.60 -13.48 1.84
N THR A 208 -15.57 -13.17 1.09
CA THR A 208 -14.18 -13.57 1.44
C THR A 208 -13.16 -12.45 1.34
N ILE A 209 -13.61 -11.22 1.25
CA ILE A 209 -12.71 -10.06 1.15
C ILE A 209 -12.85 -9.17 2.37
N THR A 210 -11.79 -8.52 2.74
CA THR A 210 -11.84 -7.41 3.69
C THR A 210 -12.22 -6.12 2.96
N GLY A 211 -13.33 -5.52 3.35
CA GLY A 211 -13.84 -4.28 2.76
C GLY A 211 -13.50 -3.07 3.62
N ILE A 212 -12.98 -2.02 3.00
CA ILE A 212 -12.75 -0.73 3.65
C ILE A 212 -13.72 0.30 3.08
N TYR A 213 -14.49 0.96 3.95
CA TYR A 213 -15.33 2.08 3.56
C TYR A 213 -14.62 3.40 3.85
N PHE A 214 -14.35 4.17 2.81
CA PHE A 214 -13.84 5.54 2.95
C PHE A 214 -15.01 6.51 3.08
N ALA A 215 -15.12 7.12 4.27
CA ALA A 215 -16.07 8.20 4.53
C ALA A 215 -15.42 9.55 4.19
N ARG A 216 -16.01 10.27 3.24
CA ARG A 216 -15.50 11.59 2.87
C ARG A 216 -15.65 12.58 4.03
N PRO A 217 -14.58 13.29 4.39
CA PRO A 217 -14.61 14.20 5.54
C PRO A 217 -15.65 15.31 5.42
N ASP A 218 -15.85 15.83 4.21
CA ASP A 218 -16.71 17.03 4.01
C ASP A 218 -18.21 16.72 3.86
N SER A 219 -18.57 15.47 3.60
CA SER A 219 -19.95 15.12 3.24
C SER A 219 -20.56 13.99 4.06
N ASP A 220 -19.74 13.14 4.63
CA ASP A 220 -20.19 11.87 5.22
C ASP A 220 -20.08 11.88 6.75
N ILE A 221 -19.33 12.81 7.33
CA ILE A 221 -19.15 12.95 8.77
C ILE A 221 -19.50 14.38 9.19
N GLU A 222 -20.60 14.53 9.92
CA GLU A 222 -21.05 15.83 10.42
C GLU A 222 -20.00 16.42 11.39
N GLY A 223 -19.56 17.64 11.12
CA GLY A 223 -18.57 18.35 11.95
C GLY A 223 -17.11 18.05 11.65
N CYS A 224 -16.82 17.21 10.67
CA CYS A 224 -15.45 16.94 10.23
C CYS A 224 -15.00 17.99 9.21
N ASN A 225 -14.40 19.07 9.68
CA ASN A 225 -13.74 20.05 8.83
C ASN A 225 -12.28 19.62 8.62
N VAL A 226 -12.06 18.68 7.73
CA VAL A 226 -10.70 18.37 7.28
C VAL A 226 -10.40 19.24 6.07
N HIS A 227 -9.86 20.40 6.34
CA HIS A 227 -9.11 21.14 5.35
C HIS A 227 -7.70 20.54 5.31
N ALA A 228 -7.42 19.79 4.25
CA ALA A 228 -6.06 19.42 3.91
C ALA A 228 -5.27 20.66 3.49
#